data_229b90c649fa25f307e4debc0aa4b7b7
#
_entry.id   229b90c649fa25f307e4debc0aa4b7b7
#
_cell.length_a   1.000
_cell.length_b   1.000
_cell.length_c   1.000
_cell.angle_alpha   90.00
_cell.angle_beta   90.00
_cell.angle_gamma   90.00
#
_symmetry.space_group_name_H-M   'P 1'
#
loop_
_entity.id
_entity.type
_entity.pdbx_description
1 polymer ?
#
loop_
_entity_poly.entity_id
_entity_poly.type
_entity_poly.pdbx_seq_one_letter_code
_entity_poly.pdbx_strand_id
1 'polypeptide(L)'
;MHVGILYSRIRQDEKLLLTELRERGHDVEKIDVRKHGFSLDGTDAPIADCDLVVDRCLATSRSKYATEFCDHYDVPVVNTPETAAICADKVRNSLALSEAGVPTPDTTVAFTTDSALEAIESYGYPCVLKPVVGSWGRLMAKVDSRNAAEAILEHKATLGHYEHKVFYVQDFVAKPGRDIRVLATDGEPVAAMTRSDEHWLTNAAKGAETAPFEIGAEVEELVAAASDAVGGGLLGVDLMESGDGYTVHEVNHTVEFKALNEVSDVDVPSVVVDWLETKADTQVEVTA
;
A
#
# COMPACT_ATOMS: atom_id res chain seq x y z
N MET A 1 12.97 -14.26 18.51
CA MET A 1 12.68 -14.63 17.10
C MET A 1 13.92 -14.38 16.24
N HIS A 2 14.10 -15.16 15.20
CA HIS A 2 14.95 -14.84 14.06
C HIS A 2 14.11 -14.21 12.95
N VAL A 3 14.29 -12.91 12.69
CA VAL A 3 13.43 -12.12 11.79
C VAL A 3 14.20 -11.74 10.53
N GLY A 4 13.69 -12.14 9.36
CA GLY A 4 14.20 -11.72 8.07
C GLY A 4 13.55 -10.41 7.62
N ILE A 5 14.34 -9.41 7.22
CA ILE A 5 13.82 -8.18 6.59
C ILE A 5 14.18 -8.20 5.11
N LEU A 6 13.18 -8.43 4.25
CA LEU A 6 13.35 -8.30 2.80
C LEU A 6 13.37 -6.83 2.40
N TYR A 7 14.38 -6.42 1.68
CA TYR A 7 14.47 -5.04 1.20
C TYR A 7 15.17 -4.93 -0.15
N SER A 8 14.90 -3.83 -0.84
CA SER A 8 15.70 -3.39 -1.99
C SER A 8 16.46 -2.08 -1.72
N ARG A 9 16.09 -1.36 -0.66
CA ARG A 9 16.75 -0.17 -0.15
C ARG A 9 16.37 0.02 1.30
N ILE A 10 17.34 0.25 2.17
CA ILE A 10 17.11 0.61 3.58
C ILE A 10 16.79 2.10 3.66
N ARG A 11 15.56 2.44 4.07
CA ARG A 11 15.08 3.80 4.36
C ARG A 11 15.09 4.04 5.87
N GLN A 12 14.53 5.16 6.31
CA GLN A 12 14.40 5.44 7.72
C GLN A 12 13.40 4.49 8.41
N ASP A 13 12.32 4.12 7.73
CA ASP A 13 11.34 3.15 8.22
C ASP A 13 11.99 1.80 8.58
N GLU A 14 12.80 1.25 7.66
CA GLU A 14 13.50 0.00 7.91
C GLU A 14 14.55 0.14 9.03
N LYS A 15 15.18 1.32 9.19
CA LYS A 15 16.12 1.56 10.28
C LYS A 15 15.43 1.58 11.63
N LEU A 16 14.27 2.24 11.74
CA LEU A 16 13.46 2.26 12.95
C LEU A 16 13.07 0.84 13.37
N LEU A 17 12.52 0.07 12.43
CA LEU A 17 12.13 -1.32 12.66
C LEU A 17 13.33 -2.21 13.08
N LEU A 18 14.46 -2.09 12.38
CA LEU A 18 15.70 -2.83 12.69
C LEU A 18 16.25 -2.48 14.06
N THR A 19 16.13 -1.23 14.49
CA THR A 19 16.57 -0.76 15.80
C THR A 19 15.70 -1.39 16.87
N GLU A 20 14.39 -1.25 16.78
CA GLU A 20 13.42 -1.77 17.74
C GLU A 20 13.54 -3.30 17.92
N LEU A 21 13.57 -4.05 16.79
CA LEU A 21 13.75 -5.51 16.85
C LEU A 21 15.02 -5.91 17.61
N ARG A 22 16.14 -5.21 17.39
CA ARG A 22 17.41 -5.52 18.06
C ARG A 22 17.42 -5.11 19.52
N GLU A 23 16.82 -3.99 19.89
CA GLU A 23 16.70 -3.54 21.27
C GLU A 23 15.88 -4.51 22.11
N ARG A 24 14.89 -5.19 21.49
CA ARG A 24 14.13 -6.29 22.10
C ARG A 24 14.89 -7.65 22.10
N GLY A 25 16.08 -7.70 21.56
CA GLY A 25 16.93 -8.91 21.58
C GLY A 25 16.60 -9.93 20.49
N HIS A 26 15.87 -9.55 19.43
CA HIS A 26 15.65 -10.42 18.28
C HIS A 26 16.91 -10.54 17.43
N ASP A 27 17.13 -11.71 16.85
CA ASP A 27 18.12 -11.90 15.80
C ASP A 27 17.52 -11.43 14.48
N VAL A 28 18.22 -10.51 13.79
CA VAL A 28 17.66 -9.86 12.61
C VAL A 28 18.58 -9.98 11.41
N GLU A 29 18.11 -10.71 10.40
CA GLU A 29 18.77 -10.84 9.12
C GLU A 29 18.25 -9.83 8.09
N LYS A 30 19.19 -9.15 7.42
CA LYS A 30 18.88 -8.18 6.35
C LYS A 30 19.09 -8.83 4.99
N ILE A 31 18.01 -9.02 4.25
CA ILE A 31 18.00 -9.74 2.98
C ILE A 31 17.76 -8.76 1.83
N ASP A 32 18.86 -8.36 1.16
CA ASP A 32 18.77 -7.53 -0.05
C ASP A 32 18.37 -8.40 -1.24
N VAL A 33 17.09 -8.38 -1.61
CA VAL A 33 16.53 -9.20 -2.70
C VAL A 33 17.21 -9.00 -4.07
N ARG A 34 18.03 -7.95 -4.22
CA ARG A 34 18.79 -7.72 -5.45
C ARG A 34 20.10 -8.51 -5.50
N LYS A 35 20.52 -9.08 -4.36
CA LYS A 35 21.79 -9.79 -4.19
C LYS A 35 21.63 -11.29 -4.00
N HIS A 36 20.40 -11.73 -3.80
CA HIS A 36 20.08 -13.13 -3.58
C HIS A 36 19.28 -13.71 -4.74
N GLY A 37 19.49 -14.99 -5.02
CA GLY A 37 18.62 -15.80 -5.85
C GLY A 37 17.71 -16.65 -4.97
N PHE A 38 16.51 -16.91 -5.41
CA PHE A 38 15.56 -17.81 -4.77
C PHE A 38 15.38 -18.99 -5.71
N SER A 39 15.79 -20.20 -5.30
CA SER A 39 15.70 -21.41 -6.10
C SER A 39 14.39 -22.14 -5.87
N LEU A 40 13.86 -22.79 -6.90
CA LEU A 40 12.60 -23.54 -6.76
C LEU A 40 12.71 -24.79 -5.89
N ASP A 41 13.92 -25.28 -5.64
CA ASP A 41 14.18 -26.43 -4.75
C ASP A 41 14.44 -26.04 -3.28
N GLY A 42 14.40 -24.73 -2.98
CA GLY A 42 14.59 -24.20 -1.62
C GLY A 42 16.01 -24.31 -1.07
N THR A 43 16.98 -24.82 -1.84
CA THR A 43 18.36 -24.95 -1.39
C THR A 43 19.02 -23.59 -1.27
N ASP A 44 19.73 -23.36 -0.15
CA ASP A 44 20.44 -22.10 0.13
C ASP A 44 19.52 -20.84 0.16
N ALA A 45 18.23 -21.02 0.50
CA ALA A 45 17.31 -19.89 0.63
C ALA A 45 17.73 -18.98 1.81
N PRO A 46 17.96 -17.69 1.59
CA PRO A 46 18.44 -16.78 2.66
C PRO A 46 17.40 -16.54 3.76
N ILE A 47 16.18 -17.04 3.58
CA ILE A 47 15.05 -16.88 4.49
C ILE A 47 14.67 -18.18 5.22
N ALA A 48 15.30 -19.31 4.89
CA ALA A 48 14.85 -20.63 5.34
C ALA A 48 14.90 -20.82 6.88
N ASP A 49 15.79 -20.11 7.55
CA ASP A 49 15.96 -20.22 9.01
C ASP A 49 15.21 -19.11 9.79
N CYS A 50 14.41 -18.27 9.09
CA CYS A 50 13.67 -17.20 9.75
C CYS A 50 12.36 -17.72 10.36
N ASP A 51 12.07 -17.31 11.60
CA ASP A 51 10.78 -17.54 12.24
C ASP A 51 9.67 -16.71 11.58
N LEU A 52 10.03 -15.53 11.08
CA LEU A 52 9.14 -14.58 10.40
C LEU A 52 9.94 -13.72 9.42
N VAL A 53 9.37 -13.48 8.25
CA VAL A 53 9.92 -12.55 7.27
C VAL A 53 9.01 -11.32 7.16
N VAL A 54 9.61 -10.13 7.13
CA VAL A 54 8.89 -8.87 6.93
C VAL A 54 9.26 -8.29 5.57
N ASP A 55 8.27 -8.15 4.68
CA ASP A 55 8.49 -7.55 3.38
C ASP A 55 8.50 -6.01 3.44
N ARG A 56 9.66 -5.46 3.09
CA ARG A 56 9.91 -4.02 2.98
C ARG A 56 10.44 -3.64 1.59
N CYS A 57 10.13 -4.45 0.58
CA CYS A 57 10.58 -4.21 -0.79
C CYS A 57 9.79 -3.08 -1.45
N LEU A 58 10.48 -2.00 -1.84
CA LEU A 58 9.85 -0.85 -2.51
C LEU A 58 9.33 -1.15 -3.92
N ALA A 59 10.00 -2.06 -4.62
CA ALA A 59 9.61 -2.41 -5.98
C ALA A 59 8.53 -3.50 -5.91
N THR A 60 7.31 -3.15 -6.27
CA THR A 60 6.13 -4.03 -6.27
C THR A 60 6.37 -5.40 -6.88
N SER A 61 7.10 -5.47 -8.01
CA SER A 61 7.42 -6.75 -8.65
C SER A 61 8.36 -7.63 -7.81
N ARG A 62 9.28 -7.02 -7.05
CA ARG A 62 10.19 -7.77 -6.18
C ARG A 62 9.48 -8.24 -4.92
N SER A 63 8.68 -7.36 -4.30
CA SER A 63 7.81 -7.67 -3.19
C SER A 63 6.96 -8.89 -3.50
N LYS A 64 6.17 -8.82 -4.57
CA LYS A 64 5.28 -9.90 -5.01
C LYS A 64 6.01 -11.26 -5.11
N TYR A 65 7.13 -11.32 -5.83
CA TYR A 65 7.80 -12.60 -6.03
C TYR A 65 8.60 -13.06 -4.80
N ALA A 66 9.17 -12.14 -4.03
CA ALA A 66 9.89 -12.51 -2.83
C ALA A 66 8.96 -13.10 -1.75
N THR A 67 7.74 -12.56 -1.60
CA THR A 67 6.73 -13.10 -0.69
C THR A 67 6.19 -14.46 -1.16
N GLU A 68 6.00 -14.67 -2.48
CA GLU A 68 5.64 -15.97 -3.07
C GLU A 68 6.70 -17.05 -2.76
N PHE A 69 8.00 -16.68 -2.76
CA PHE A 69 9.06 -17.60 -2.37
C PHE A 69 9.07 -17.88 -0.86
N CYS A 70 8.72 -16.93 -0.01
CA CYS A 70 8.53 -17.21 1.41
C CYS A 70 7.45 -18.28 1.62
N ASP A 71 6.30 -18.10 1.00
CA ASP A 71 5.19 -19.06 1.04
C ASP A 71 5.61 -20.44 0.47
N HIS A 72 6.32 -20.45 -0.67
CA HIS A 72 6.82 -21.68 -1.29
C HIS A 72 7.82 -22.47 -0.40
N TYR A 73 8.53 -21.78 0.46
CA TYR A 73 9.48 -22.39 1.41
C TYR A 73 8.86 -22.65 2.79
N ASP A 74 7.56 -22.47 2.94
CA ASP A 74 6.83 -22.60 4.21
C ASP A 74 7.39 -21.65 5.31
N VAL A 75 7.90 -20.46 4.90
CA VAL A 75 8.39 -19.43 5.82
C VAL A 75 7.32 -18.35 5.98
N PRO A 76 6.85 -18.09 7.21
CA PRO A 76 5.86 -17.06 7.47
C PRO A 76 6.33 -15.68 6.99
N VAL A 77 5.46 -14.95 6.29
CA VAL A 77 5.79 -13.64 5.75
C VAL A 77 4.68 -12.61 5.99
N VAL A 78 5.08 -11.42 6.33
CA VAL A 78 4.22 -10.24 6.48
C VAL A 78 4.67 -9.16 5.47
N ASN A 79 3.82 -8.71 4.57
CA ASN A 79 2.45 -9.15 4.34
C ASN A 79 2.44 -10.42 3.49
N THR A 80 1.30 -11.13 3.50
CA THR A 80 1.16 -12.35 2.69
C THR A 80 1.30 -12.07 1.19
N PRO A 81 1.64 -13.07 0.36
CA PRO A 81 1.71 -12.90 -1.09
C PRO A 81 0.40 -12.39 -1.69
N GLU A 82 -0.74 -12.84 -1.15
CA GLU A 82 -2.06 -12.40 -1.62
C GLU A 82 -2.32 -10.94 -1.31
N THR A 83 -2.09 -10.51 -0.07
CA THR A 83 -2.18 -9.10 0.33
C THR A 83 -1.26 -8.23 -0.51
N ALA A 84 -0.01 -8.65 -0.69
CA ALA A 84 0.96 -7.94 -1.53
C ALA A 84 0.48 -7.82 -2.98
N ALA A 85 -0.08 -8.89 -3.55
CA ALA A 85 -0.58 -8.90 -4.93
C ALA A 85 -1.85 -8.04 -5.12
N ILE A 86 -2.75 -8.00 -4.13
CA ILE A 86 -3.94 -7.13 -4.17
C ILE A 86 -3.52 -5.66 -4.05
N CYS A 87 -2.72 -5.33 -3.05
CA CYS A 87 -2.31 -3.95 -2.80
C CYS A 87 -1.36 -3.38 -3.86
N ALA A 88 -0.65 -4.24 -4.60
CA ALA A 88 0.26 -3.86 -5.66
C ALA A 88 -0.43 -3.33 -6.93
N ASP A 89 -1.69 -3.69 -7.15
CA ASP A 89 -2.46 -3.43 -8.36
C ASP A 89 -3.74 -2.66 -8.00
N LYS A 90 -3.88 -1.44 -8.52
CA LYS A 90 -5.02 -0.57 -8.19
C LYS A 90 -6.38 -1.15 -8.63
N VAL A 91 -6.39 -1.95 -9.69
CA VAL A 91 -7.64 -2.61 -10.13
C VAL A 91 -8.03 -3.68 -9.12
N ARG A 92 -7.08 -4.55 -8.71
CA ARG A 92 -7.35 -5.59 -7.72
C ARG A 92 -7.72 -4.99 -6.37
N ASN A 93 -7.02 -3.92 -5.95
CA ASN A 93 -7.30 -3.19 -4.71
C ASN A 93 -8.73 -2.65 -4.70
N SER A 94 -9.13 -1.93 -5.77
CA SER A 94 -10.48 -1.37 -5.88
C SER A 94 -11.57 -2.43 -5.99
N LEU A 95 -11.29 -3.56 -6.66
CA LEU A 95 -12.23 -4.68 -6.71
C LEU A 95 -12.45 -5.29 -5.32
N ALA A 96 -11.36 -5.57 -4.59
CA ALA A 96 -11.45 -6.13 -3.24
C ALA A 96 -12.23 -5.20 -2.29
N LEU A 97 -11.95 -3.90 -2.30
CA LEU A 97 -12.68 -2.91 -1.49
C LEU A 97 -14.16 -2.84 -1.89
N SER A 98 -14.47 -2.82 -3.19
CA SER A 98 -15.84 -2.78 -3.70
C SER A 98 -16.64 -4.04 -3.36
N GLU A 99 -16.03 -5.22 -3.49
CA GLU A 99 -16.65 -6.51 -3.14
C GLU A 99 -16.96 -6.59 -1.64
N ALA A 100 -16.13 -6.00 -0.80
CA ALA A 100 -16.33 -5.88 0.64
C ALA A 100 -17.33 -4.77 1.03
N GLY A 101 -17.83 -3.99 0.07
CA GLY A 101 -18.74 -2.87 0.34
C GLY A 101 -18.07 -1.66 1.00
N VAL A 102 -16.74 -1.57 0.95
CA VAL A 102 -16.00 -0.43 1.49
C VAL A 102 -16.21 0.78 0.57
N PRO A 103 -16.63 1.94 1.08
CA PRO A 103 -16.79 3.16 0.29
C PRO A 103 -15.50 3.56 -0.41
N THR A 104 -15.51 3.60 -1.74
CA THR A 104 -14.39 4.00 -2.59
C THR A 104 -14.89 5.01 -3.64
N PRO A 105 -14.01 5.88 -4.19
CA PRO A 105 -14.42 6.72 -5.30
C PRO A 105 -14.84 5.89 -6.52
N ASP A 106 -15.88 6.30 -7.22
CA ASP A 106 -16.35 5.63 -8.42
C ASP A 106 -15.21 5.42 -9.43
N THR A 107 -15.09 4.21 -9.93
CA THR A 107 -13.94 3.79 -10.74
C THR A 107 -14.38 2.95 -11.93
N THR A 108 -13.87 3.27 -13.11
CA THR A 108 -14.03 2.46 -14.32
C THR A 108 -12.68 2.05 -14.88
N VAL A 109 -12.55 0.79 -15.26
CA VAL A 109 -11.38 0.25 -15.94
C VAL A 109 -11.74 0.00 -17.39
N ALA A 110 -11.02 0.64 -18.30
CA ALA A 110 -11.23 0.53 -19.74
C ALA A 110 -9.99 -0.04 -20.46
N PHE A 111 -10.17 -0.67 -21.60
CA PHE A 111 -9.11 -1.33 -22.35
C PHE A 111 -8.87 -0.72 -23.73
N THR A 112 -9.65 0.31 -24.07
CA THR A 112 -9.48 1.12 -25.29
C THR A 112 -9.55 2.59 -24.94
N THR A 113 -8.99 3.45 -25.80
CA THR A 113 -9.07 4.90 -25.64
C THR A 113 -10.51 5.40 -25.72
N ASP A 114 -11.33 4.80 -26.58
CA ASP A 114 -12.73 5.18 -26.76
C ASP A 114 -13.55 4.89 -25.49
N SER A 115 -13.44 3.66 -24.96
CA SER A 115 -14.12 3.29 -23.69
C SER A 115 -13.62 4.09 -22.50
N ALA A 116 -12.33 4.45 -22.48
CA ALA A 116 -11.79 5.30 -21.43
C ALA A 116 -12.34 6.74 -21.52
N LEU A 117 -12.47 7.26 -22.74
CA LEU A 117 -13.07 8.58 -22.97
C LEU A 117 -14.55 8.59 -22.58
N GLU A 118 -15.31 7.55 -22.91
CA GLU A 118 -16.71 7.40 -22.49
C GLU A 118 -16.85 7.39 -20.96
N ALA A 119 -15.95 6.67 -20.24
CA ALA A 119 -15.92 6.67 -18.79
C ALA A 119 -15.63 8.07 -18.21
N ILE A 120 -14.64 8.79 -18.78
CA ILE A 120 -14.32 10.16 -18.39
C ILE A 120 -15.53 11.08 -18.59
N GLU A 121 -16.19 10.99 -19.72
CA GLU A 121 -17.39 11.80 -20.04
C GLU A 121 -18.55 11.48 -19.07
N SER A 122 -18.68 10.23 -18.62
CA SER A 122 -19.72 9.84 -17.67
C SER A 122 -19.51 10.39 -16.25
N TYR A 123 -18.25 10.46 -15.79
CA TYR A 123 -17.90 11.11 -14.52
C TYR A 123 -17.91 12.64 -14.62
N GLY A 124 -17.62 13.17 -15.80
CA GLY A 124 -17.44 14.60 -16.01
C GLY A 124 -16.01 15.06 -15.68
N TYR A 125 -15.87 16.37 -15.51
CA TYR A 125 -14.57 17.00 -15.25
C TYR A 125 -14.59 17.80 -13.94
N PRO A 126 -13.53 17.72 -13.13
CA PRO A 126 -12.34 16.92 -13.35
C PRO A 126 -12.54 15.43 -13.00
N CYS A 127 -11.75 14.54 -13.60
CA CYS A 127 -11.57 13.16 -13.15
C CYS A 127 -10.08 12.82 -13.06
N VAL A 128 -9.74 11.60 -12.61
CA VAL A 128 -8.35 11.17 -12.40
C VAL A 128 -8.04 9.94 -13.22
N LEU A 129 -6.97 10.00 -14.03
CA LEU A 129 -6.34 8.83 -14.65
C LEU A 129 -5.15 8.38 -13.84
N LYS A 130 -5.10 7.08 -13.50
CA LYS A 130 -4.01 6.48 -12.72
C LYS A 130 -3.33 5.36 -13.50
N PRO A 131 -2.04 5.10 -13.25
CA PRO A 131 -1.42 3.84 -13.66
C PRO A 131 -1.99 2.72 -12.77
N VAL A 132 -2.18 1.53 -13.34
CA VAL A 132 -2.63 0.34 -12.58
C VAL A 132 -1.60 -0.04 -11.52
N VAL A 133 -0.31 -0.03 -11.90
CA VAL A 133 0.82 -0.29 -11.01
C VAL A 133 1.64 0.99 -10.87
N GLY A 134 1.99 1.34 -9.66
CA GLY A 134 2.83 2.52 -9.36
C GLY A 134 2.53 3.14 -8.02
N SER A 135 3.53 3.82 -7.47
CA SER A 135 3.50 4.45 -6.15
C SER A 135 3.85 5.94 -6.24
N TRP A 136 3.68 6.67 -5.13
CA TRP A 136 4.08 8.07 -4.95
C TRP A 136 3.42 9.05 -5.91
N GLY A 137 2.21 8.76 -6.40
CA GLY A 137 1.47 9.64 -7.30
C GLY A 137 2.18 9.89 -8.64
N ARG A 138 3.06 8.98 -9.08
CA ARG A 138 3.71 9.08 -10.39
C ARG A 138 2.73 8.66 -11.48
N LEU A 139 2.81 9.34 -12.63
CA LEU A 139 1.97 9.08 -13.81
C LEU A 139 0.46 9.21 -13.57
N MET A 140 0.05 9.85 -12.47
CA MET A 140 -1.34 10.25 -12.25
C MET A 140 -1.62 11.56 -13.00
N ALA A 141 -2.79 11.67 -13.58
CA ALA A 141 -3.23 12.88 -14.27
C ALA A 141 -4.63 13.27 -13.81
N LYS A 142 -4.79 14.54 -13.39
CA LYS A 142 -6.09 15.17 -13.24
C LYS A 142 -6.50 15.68 -14.62
N VAL A 143 -7.66 15.26 -15.07
CA VAL A 143 -8.20 15.56 -16.41
C VAL A 143 -9.31 16.58 -16.27
N ASP A 144 -9.07 17.79 -16.72
CA ASP A 144 -9.98 18.93 -16.53
C ASP A 144 -10.81 19.24 -17.78
N SER A 145 -10.59 18.55 -18.90
CA SER A 145 -11.32 18.76 -20.14
C SER A 145 -11.21 17.58 -21.11
N ARG A 146 -12.15 17.51 -22.07
CA ARG A 146 -12.11 16.51 -23.14
C ARG A 146 -10.81 16.54 -23.93
N ASN A 147 -10.33 17.72 -24.32
CA ASN A 147 -9.08 17.84 -25.09
C ASN A 147 -7.88 17.30 -24.30
N ALA A 148 -7.83 17.53 -22.96
CA ALA A 148 -6.80 16.97 -22.10
C ALA A 148 -6.94 15.45 -22.01
N ALA A 149 -8.17 14.92 -21.91
CA ALA A 149 -8.43 13.48 -21.90
C ALA A 149 -7.89 12.81 -23.18
N GLU A 150 -8.29 13.30 -24.35
CA GLU A 150 -7.87 12.76 -25.65
C GLU A 150 -6.34 12.75 -25.80
N ALA A 151 -5.67 13.85 -25.46
CA ALA A 151 -4.21 13.94 -25.53
C ALA A 151 -3.49 12.96 -24.57
N ILE A 152 -3.99 12.80 -23.34
CA ILE A 152 -3.38 11.89 -22.35
C ILE A 152 -3.63 10.44 -22.76
N LEU A 153 -4.84 10.10 -23.20
CA LEU A 153 -5.20 8.75 -23.64
C LEU A 153 -4.37 8.32 -24.87
N GLU A 154 -4.25 9.20 -25.87
CA GLU A 154 -3.43 8.97 -27.06
C GLU A 154 -1.96 8.75 -26.70
N HIS A 155 -1.40 9.60 -25.80
CA HIS A 155 -0.04 9.47 -25.33
C HIS A 155 0.19 8.12 -24.63
N LYS A 156 -0.70 7.73 -23.71
CA LYS A 156 -0.62 6.43 -23.02
C LYS A 156 -0.74 5.25 -23.99
N ALA A 157 -1.64 5.30 -24.94
CA ALA A 157 -1.86 4.25 -25.94
C ALA A 157 -0.65 4.09 -26.88
N THR A 158 0.01 5.18 -27.24
CA THR A 158 1.10 5.22 -28.23
C THR A 158 2.46 4.88 -27.62
N LEU A 159 2.80 5.49 -26.49
CA LEU A 159 4.13 5.40 -25.87
C LEU A 159 4.18 4.41 -24.70
N GLY A 160 3.04 3.93 -24.24
CA GLY A 160 2.94 3.06 -23.09
C GLY A 160 3.37 1.62 -23.37
N HIS A 161 3.99 0.99 -22.38
CA HIS A 161 4.10 -0.46 -22.28
C HIS A 161 2.70 -1.09 -22.36
N TYR A 162 2.59 -2.39 -22.61
CA TYR A 162 1.28 -3.06 -22.69
C TYR A 162 0.39 -2.81 -21.45
N GLU A 163 0.99 -2.67 -20.27
CA GLU A 163 0.30 -2.31 -19.02
C GLU A 163 -0.33 -0.92 -19.05
N HIS A 164 0.17 -0.01 -19.89
CA HIS A 164 -0.42 1.32 -20.05
C HIS A 164 -1.66 1.33 -20.95
N LYS A 165 -2.01 0.20 -21.57
CA LYS A 165 -3.25 0.03 -22.35
C LYS A 165 -4.45 -0.33 -21.45
N VAL A 166 -4.22 -0.44 -20.15
CA VAL A 166 -5.28 -0.49 -19.14
C VAL A 166 -5.47 0.92 -18.60
N PHE A 167 -6.65 1.46 -18.79
CA PHE A 167 -7.01 2.82 -18.38
C PHE A 167 -7.85 2.74 -17.11
N TYR A 168 -7.26 3.14 -16.00
CA TYR A 168 -7.94 3.25 -14.71
C TYR A 168 -8.42 4.70 -14.58
N VAL A 169 -9.71 4.89 -14.71
CA VAL A 169 -10.43 6.20 -14.62
C VAL A 169 -11.18 6.23 -13.30
N GLN A 170 -10.97 7.26 -12.52
CA GLN A 170 -11.62 7.42 -11.22
C GLN A 170 -12.24 8.81 -11.11
N ASP A 171 -13.41 8.90 -10.49
CA ASP A 171 -14.03 10.19 -10.17
C ASP A 171 -13.13 11.02 -9.25
N PHE A 172 -13.23 12.33 -9.39
CA PHE A 172 -12.42 13.27 -8.61
C PHE A 172 -13.12 13.62 -7.29
N VAL A 173 -12.57 13.14 -6.18
CA VAL A 173 -13.05 13.53 -4.86
C VAL A 173 -12.60 14.95 -4.53
N ALA A 174 -13.56 15.86 -4.34
CA ALA A 174 -13.31 17.23 -3.90
C ALA A 174 -13.01 17.27 -2.42
N LYS A 175 -11.77 16.95 -2.06
CA LYS A 175 -11.28 16.92 -0.66
C LYS A 175 -10.81 18.30 -0.20
N PRO A 176 -10.75 18.58 1.13
CA PRO A 176 -10.38 19.90 1.68
C PRO A 176 -8.87 20.18 1.66
N GLY A 177 -8.18 19.90 0.54
CA GLY A 177 -6.73 20.12 0.39
C GLY A 177 -5.84 19.16 1.19
N ARG A 178 -6.42 18.12 1.77
CA ARG A 178 -5.68 17.09 2.55
C ARG A 178 -6.22 15.71 2.26
N ASP A 179 -5.45 14.70 2.60
CA ASP A 179 -5.88 13.31 2.76
C ASP A 179 -5.39 12.76 4.11
N ILE A 180 -5.87 11.59 4.46
CA ILE A 180 -5.55 10.93 5.72
C ILE A 180 -4.83 9.62 5.41
N ARG A 181 -3.69 9.39 6.08
CA ARG A 181 -2.98 8.12 6.09
C ARG A 181 -3.14 7.48 7.46
N VAL A 182 -3.69 6.27 7.49
CA VAL A 182 -3.75 5.44 8.71
C VAL A 182 -2.79 4.27 8.53
N LEU A 183 -1.93 4.04 9.51
CA LEU A 183 -1.18 2.79 9.67
C LEU A 183 -2.04 1.84 10.48
N ALA A 184 -2.18 0.62 10.01
CA ALA A 184 -2.93 -0.42 10.70
C ALA A 184 -2.18 -1.76 10.70
N THR A 185 -2.44 -2.56 11.72
CA THR A 185 -2.01 -3.95 11.84
C THR A 185 -3.25 -4.84 11.94
N ASP A 186 -3.50 -5.71 10.94
CA ASP A 186 -4.70 -6.55 10.84
C ASP A 186 -6.02 -5.80 11.08
N GLY A 187 -6.14 -4.59 10.56
CA GLY A 187 -7.33 -3.76 10.71
C GLY A 187 -7.38 -2.88 11.96
N GLU A 188 -6.53 -3.12 12.95
CA GLU A 188 -6.41 -2.26 14.13
C GLU A 188 -5.56 -1.03 13.81
N PRO A 189 -6.12 0.18 13.88
CA PRO A 189 -5.37 1.41 13.63
C PRO A 189 -4.29 1.65 14.68
N VAL A 190 -3.06 1.89 14.23
CA VAL A 190 -1.91 2.19 15.10
C VAL A 190 -1.72 3.69 15.27
N ALA A 191 -1.70 4.41 14.17
CA ALA A 191 -1.54 5.86 14.14
C ALA A 191 -2.11 6.43 12.83
N ALA A 192 -2.51 7.71 12.88
CA ALA A 192 -2.99 8.42 11.69
C ALA A 192 -2.41 9.83 11.58
N MET A 193 -2.28 10.29 10.34
CA MET A 193 -1.87 11.65 10.03
C MET A 193 -2.65 12.22 8.85
N THR A 194 -2.81 13.52 8.83
CA THR A 194 -3.19 14.27 7.63
C THR A 194 -1.95 14.58 6.81
N ARG A 195 -2.13 14.63 5.48
CA ARG A 195 -1.12 15.14 4.53
C ARG A 195 -1.77 16.25 3.73
N SER A 196 -1.29 17.47 3.89
CA SER A 196 -1.87 18.68 3.28
C SER A 196 -0.93 19.31 2.26
N ASP A 197 -1.45 19.74 1.14
CA ASP A 197 -0.70 20.41 0.07
C ASP A 197 -1.65 21.35 -0.70
N GLU A 198 -1.13 22.42 -1.27
CA GLU A 198 -1.87 23.27 -2.22
C GLU A 198 -2.16 22.53 -3.54
N HIS A 199 -1.34 21.53 -3.86
CA HIS A 199 -1.54 20.69 -5.02
C HIS A 199 -2.63 19.64 -4.74
N TRP A 200 -3.46 19.33 -5.76
CA TRP A 200 -4.53 18.33 -5.63
C TRP A 200 -4.03 16.93 -5.21
N LEU A 201 -2.77 16.63 -5.53
CA LEU A 201 -2.09 15.41 -5.14
C LEU A 201 -1.27 15.65 -3.86
N THR A 202 -1.80 15.23 -2.74
CA THR A 202 -1.17 15.32 -1.42
C THR A 202 -0.27 14.10 -1.20
N ASN A 203 1.05 14.30 -1.09
CA ASN A 203 1.99 13.21 -0.86
C ASN A 203 3.17 13.68 0.01
N ALA A 204 3.36 13.04 1.17
CA ALA A 204 4.46 13.37 2.09
C ALA A 204 5.85 13.28 1.42
N ALA A 205 6.07 12.34 0.50
CA ALA A 205 7.32 12.22 -0.24
C ALA A 205 7.58 13.41 -1.20
N LYS A 206 6.57 14.24 -1.48
CA LYS A 206 6.67 15.47 -2.29
C LYS A 206 6.68 16.75 -1.45
N GLY A 207 6.70 16.63 -0.13
CA GLY A 207 6.80 17.77 0.77
C GLY A 207 5.45 18.26 1.35
N ALA A 208 4.39 17.45 1.26
CA ALA A 208 3.12 17.76 1.91
C ALA A 208 3.34 17.93 3.43
N GLU A 209 2.68 18.91 4.02
CA GLU A 209 2.67 19.10 5.47
C GLU A 209 1.94 17.94 6.14
N THR A 210 2.49 17.46 7.24
CA THR A 210 1.90 16.37 8.02
C THR A 210 1.51 16.86 9.41
N ALA A 211 0.35 16.40 9.89
CA ALA A 211 -0.13 16.67 11.25
C ALA A 211 -0.82 15.43 11.80
N PRO A 212 -0.85 15.23 13.13
CA PRO A 212 -1.55 14.11 13.73
C PRO A 212 -3.06 14.18 13.39
N PHE A 213 -3.67 13.01 13.27
CA PHE A 213 -5.11 12.88 13.04
C PHE A 213 -5.71 11.99 14.11
N GLU A 214 -6.78 12.48 14.78
CA GLU A 214 -7.52 11.71 15.78
C GLU A 214 -8.46 10.73 15.07
N ILE A 215 -8.30 9.45 15.39
CA ILE A 215 -9.05 8.36 14.74
C ILE A 215 -10.40 8.25 15.46
N GLY A 216 -11.48 8.50 14.72
CA GLY A 216 -12.85 8.30 15.20
C GLY A 216 -13.43 6.97 14.74
N ALA A 217 -14.56 6.57 15.31
CA ALA A 217 -15.19 5.27 15.07
C ALA A 217 -15.46 4.97 13.58
N GLU A 218 -15.88 5.96 12.79
CA GLU A 218 -16.11 5.78 11.35
C GLU A 218 -14.81 5.40 10.62
N VAL A 219 -13.69 6.03 10.98
CA VAL A 219 -12.38 5.72 10.38
C VAL A 219 -11.87 4.36 10.84
N GLU A 220 -12.07 4.00 12.12
CA GLU A 220 -11.73 2.65 12.63
C GLU A 220 -12.48 1.56 11.86
N GLU A 221 -13.80 1.70 11.70
CA GLU A 221 -14.63 0.74 10.95
C GLU A 221 -14.19 0.62 9.47
N LEU A 222 -13.89 1.74 8.83
CA LEU A 222 -13.41 1.76 7.45
C LEU A 222 -12.02 1.11 7.30
N VAL A 223 -11.12 1.35 8.24
CA VAL A 223 -9.77 0.78 8.23
C VAL A 223 -9.83 -0.73 8.47
N ALA A 224 -10.65 -1.18 9.41
CA ALA A 224 -10.87 -2.60 9.66
C ALA A 224 -11.43 -3.31 8.41
N ALA A 225 -12.51 -2.78 7.83
CA ALA A 225 -13.13 -3.35 6.64
C ALA A 225 -12.19 -3.34 5.42
N ALA A 226 -11.42 -2.27 5.23
CA ALA A 226 -10.45 -2.18 4.14
C ALA A 226 -9.26 -3.14 4.32
N SER A 227 -8.83 -3.36 5.56
CA SER A 227 -7.80 -4.34 5.90
C SER A 227 -8.27 -5.76 5.61
N ASP A 228 -9.45 -6.12 6.08
CA ASP A 228 -10.05 -7.44 5.84
C ASP A 228 -10.22 -7.71 4.33
N ALA A 229 -10.66 -6.71 3.57
CA ALA A 229 -10.85 -6.82 2.13
C ALA A 229 -9.58 -7.21 1.37
N VAL A 230 -8.41 -6.82 1.87
CA VAL A 230 -7.12 -7.13 1.22
C VAL A 230 -6.35 -8.28 1.88
N GLY A 231 -6.88 -8.88 2.95
CA GLY A 231 -6.29 -10.03 3.63
C GLY A 231 -5.42 -9.70 4.86
N GLY A 232 -5.60 -8.53 5.46
CA GLY A 232 -4.89 -8.12 6.68
C GLY A 232 -3.42 -7.79 6.48
N GLY A 233 -2.69 -7.62 7.58
CA GLY A 233 -1.25 -7.36 7.60
C GLY A 233 -0.86 -5.98 8.12
N LEU A 234 0.38 -5.58 7.86
CA LEU A 234 0.91 -4.24 8.13
C LEU A 234 0.58 -3.31 6.94
N LEU A 235 -0.43 -2.50 7.10
CA LEU A 235 -1.06 -1.76 6.01
C LEU A 235 -1.06 -0.25 6.23
N GLY A 236 -1.03 0.48 5.12
CA GLY A 236 -1.33 1.91 5.09
C GLY A 236 -2.63 2.14 4.33
N VAL A 237 -3.66 2.61 5.02
CA VAL A 237 -4.95 2.95 4.42
C VAL A 237 -4.99 4.44 4.13
N ASP A 238 -5.23 4.79 2.87
CA ASP A 238 -5.40 6.18 2.43
C ASP A 238 -6.89 6.52 2.33
N LEU A 239 -7.31 7.53 3.09
CA LEU A 239 -8.68 8.00 3.13
C LEU A 239 -8.77 9.42 2.56
N MET A 240 -9.89 9.71 1.92
CA MET A 240 -10.28 11.06 1.50
C MET A 240 -11.54 11.48 2.24
N GLU A 241 -11.54 12.71 2.74
CA GLU A 241 -12.74 13.36 3.26
C GLU A 241 -13.58 13.89 2.09
N SER A 242 -14.88 13.69 2.16
CA SER A 242 -15.87 14.32 1.30
C SER A 242 -17.00 14.92 2.15
N GLY A 243 -17.94 15.61 1.52
CA GLY A 243 -19.10 16.16 2.24
C GLY A 243 -19.98 15.10 2.91
N ASP A 244 -19.87 13.85 2.50
CA ASP A 244 -20.69 12.71 2.95
C ASP A 244 -19.92 11.75 3.88
N GLY A 245 -18.74 12.12 4.40
CA GLY A 245 -17.90 11.26 5.26
C GLY A 245 -16.56 10.92 4.63
N TYR A 246 -16.09 9.68 4.84
CA TYR A 246 -14.80 9.22 4.34
C TYR A 246 -14.95 8.15 3.26
N THR A 247 -14.01 8.14 2.31
CA THR A 247 -13.84 7.07 1.33
C THR A 247 -12.42 6.51 1.39
N VAL A 248 -12.27 5.20 1.23
CA VAL A 248 -10.96 4.55 1.11
C VAL A 248 -10.46 4.73 -0.32
N HIS A 249 -9.32 5.39 -0.45
CA HIS A 249 -8.70 5.66 -1.75
C HIS A 249 -7.85 4.51 -2.27
N GLU A 250 -7.04 3.93 -1.40
CA GLU A 250 -6.22 2.73 -1.63
C GLU A 250 -5.68 2.15 -0.32
N VAL A 251 -5.33 0.87 -0.35
CA VAL A 251 -4.60 0.18 0.72
C VAL A 251 -3.20 -0.18 0.21
N ASN A 252 -2.19 0.12 1.01
CA ASN A 252 -0.78 -0.06 0.67
C ASN A 252 -0.11 -1.09 1.60
N HIS A 253 0.54 -2.12 1.04
CA HIS A 253 1.21 -3.20 1.79
C HIS A 253 2.66 -2.89 2.21
N THR A 254 3.32 -1.93 1.59
CA THR A 254 4.67 -1.46 1.98
C THR A 254 4.58 -0.03 2.49
N VAL A 255 3.87 0.14 3.62
CA VAL A 255 3.58 1.45 4.19
C VAL A 255 4.84 2.12 4.74
N GLU A 256 4.96 3.42 4.49
CA GLU A 256 5.95 4.30 5.12
C GLU A 256 5.33 4.89 6.40
N PHE A 257 6.03 4.74 7.54
CA PHE A 257 5.54 5.18 8.84
C PHE A 257 6.46 6.19 9.55
N LYS A 258 7.60 6.57 8.93
CA LYS A 258 8.50 7.58 9.50
C LYS A 258 7.77 8.85 9.87
N ALA A 259 6.99 9.43 8.94
CA ALA A 259 6.26 10.67 9.20
C ALA A 259 5.16 10.49 10.26
N LEU A 260 4.49 9.34 10.28
CA LEU A 260 3.54 8.97 11.33
C LEU A 260 4.21 8.94 12.70
N ASN A 261 5.36 8.29 12.81
CA ASN A 261 6.13 8.21 14.06
C ASN A 261 6.66 9.59 14.53
N GLU A 262 6.88 10.52 13.59
CA GLU A 262 7.35 11.89 13.93
C GLU A 262 6.22 12.80 14.42
N VAL A 263 4.97 12.58 13.96
CA VAL A 263 3.86 13.48 14.29
C VAL A 263 2.88 12.92 15.33
N SER A 264 2.84 11.60 15.55
CA SER A 264 1.98 10.95 16.54
C SER A 264 2.68 10.82 17.90
N ASP A 265 1.90 10.72 18.98
CA ASP A 265 2.40 10.39 20.32
C ASP A 265 2.64 8.87 20.50
N VAL A 266 2.40 8.08 19.47
CA VAL A 266 2.56 6.63 19.47
C VAL A 266 3.98 6.27 19.02
N ASP A 267 4.64 5.40 19.77
CA ASP A 267 5.89 4.74 19.32
C ASP A 267 5.55 3.67 18.28
N VAL A 268 5.43 4.11 17.03
CA VAL A 268 4.98 3.26 15.93
C VAL A 268 5.87 2.02 15.73
N PRO A 269 7.22 2.11 15.74
CA PRO A 269 8.07 0.93 15.69
C PRO A 269 7.77 -0.09 16.79
N SER A 270 7.57 0.38 18.03
CA SER A 270 7.27 -0.49 19.16
C SER A 270 5.97 -1.27 18.96
N VAL A 271 4.88 -0.60 18.58
CA VAL A 271 3.58 -1.25 18.33
C VAL A 271 3.66 -2.23 17.15
N VAL A 272 4.38 -1.87 16.10
CA VAL A 272 4.56 -2.78 14.95
C VAL A 272 5.33 -4.04 15.37
N VAL A 273 6.37 -3.92 16.22
CA VAL A 273 7.12 -5.09 16.68
C VAL A 273 6.30 -5.94 17.66
N ASP A 274 5.49 -5.35 18.56
CA ASP A 274 4.54 -6.11 19.40
C ASP A 274 3.62 -6.99 18.53
N TRP A 275 3.11 -6.43 17.46
CA TRP A 275 2.26 -7.16 16.52
C TRP A 275 3.04 -8.26 15.76
N LEU A 276 4.29 -8.02 15.33
CA LEU A 276 5.14 -9.02 14.67
C LEU A 276 5.44 -10.20 15.61
N GLU A 277 5.68 -9.94 16.90
CA GLU A 277 5.86 -10.97 17.92
C GLU A 277 4.63 -11.88 18.04
N THR A 278 3.43 -11.27 18.08
CA THR A 278 2.15 -12.01 18.09
C THR A 278 1.98 -12.90 16.85
N LYS A 279 2.38 -12.38 15.66
CA LYS A 279 2.31 -13.16 14.41
C LYS A 279 3.21 -14.39 14.42
N ALA A 280 4.42 -14.24 14.90
CA ALA A 280 5.36 -15.37 15.00
C ALA A 280 4.86 -16.44 15.98
N ASP A 281 4.35 -16.06 17.14
CA ASP A 281 3.84 -17.00 18.15
C ASP A 281 2.63 -17.79 17.63
N THR A 282 1.71 -17.15 16.91
CA THR A 282 0.52 -17.80 16.34
C THR A 282 0.90 -18.88 15.31
N GLN A 283 1.96 -18.67 14.54
CA GLN A 283 2.43 -19.62 13.53
C GLN A 283 3.06 -20.87 14.17
N VAL A 284 3.74 -20.71 15.30
CA VAL A 284 4.34 -21.85 16.04
C VAL A 284 3.25 -22.78 16.59
N GLU A 285 2.11 -22.23 17.03
CA GLU A 285 0.98 -23.04 17.52
C GLU A 285 0.26 -23.84 16.42
N VAL A 286 0.25 -23.35 15.18
CA VAL A 286 -0.41 -24.03 14.04
C VAL A 286 0.46 -25.19 13.51
N THR A 287 1.79 -25.12 13.69
CA THR A 287 2.74 -26.12 13.19
C THR A 287 3.14 -27.18 14.24
N ALA A 288 2.70 -27.04 15.48
CA ALA A 288 2.96 -27.97 16.61
C ALA A 288 1.79 -28.93 16.81
#